data_03c657ff5daa8bb46869299b1bca6c54
#
_entry.id   03c657ff5daa8bb46869299b1bca6c54
#
_cell.length_a   1.000
_cell.length_b   1.000
_cell.length_c   1.000
_cell.angle_alpha   90.00
_cell.angle_beta   90.00
_cell.angle_gamma   90.00
#
_symmetry.space_group_name_H-M   'P 1'
#
loop_
_entity.id
_entity.type
_entity.pdbx_description
1 polymer ?
#
loop_
_entity_poly.entity_id
_entity_poly.type
_entity_poly.pdbx_seq_one_letter_code
_entity_poly.pdbx_strand_id
1 'polypeptide(L)'
;MSEITLVIPAKNESESLPKVLDELRKYKVKKLIIMSKSDTETFDSIKDYNEEIIFQSRRGFGNALVEGINSVKSKYFCVFNADGSFDPKDLHHLKNELDKGSDFVFSSRYLKGAGSEDDTILTYIGNF
;
A
#
# COMPACT_ATOMS: atom_id res chain seq x y z
N MET A 1 0.05 -2.20 14.99
CA MET A 1 -0.01 -1.75 13.59
C MET A 1 -0.37 -0.26 13.43
N SER A 2 -0.69 0.41 14.51
CA SER A 2 -1.06 1.83 14.45
C SER A 2 0.07 2.76 14.01
N GLU A 3 1.31 2.30 14.05
CA GLU A 3 2.45 3.10 13.66
C GLU A 3 2.74 3.06 12.16
N ILE A 4 2.04 2.23 11.41
CA ILE A 4 2.25 2.07 9.98
C ILE A 4 1.03 2.57 9.22
N THR A 5 1.28 3.31 8.14
CA THR A 5 0.25 3.65 7.16
C THR A 5 0.60 2.94 5.86
N LEU A 6 -0.34 2.21 5.31
CA LEU A 6 -0.18 1.60 4.00
C LEU A 6 -0.51 2.64 2.94
N VAL A 7 0.44 2.89 2.06
CA VAL A 7 0.26 3.78 0.91
C VAL A 7 -0.06 2.89 -0.28
N ILE A 8 -1.30 2.96 -0.77
CA ILE A 8 -1.82 2.05 -1.78
C ILE A 8 -2.13 2.83 -3.05
N PRO A 9 -1.18 2.91 -3.99
CA PRO A 9 -1.49 3.50 -5.29
C PRO A 9 -2.35 2.53 -6.08
N ALA A 10 -3.42 3.03 -6.67
CA ALA A 10 -4.38 2.20 -7.40
C ALA A 10 -4.70 2.81 -8.75
N LYS A 11 -4.64 1.99 -9.79
CA LYS A 11 -5.01 2.39 -11.14
C LYS A 11 -5.64 1.19 -11.84
N ASN A 12 -6.91 1.34 -12.23
CA ASN A 12 -7.65 0.27 -12.89
C ASN A 12 -7.68 -1.01 -12.06
N GLU A 13 -7.94 -0.88 -10.77
CA GLU A 13 -7.89 -1.99 -9.82
C GLU A 13 -9.27 -2.31 -9.22
N SER A 14 -10.34 -2.07 -9.99
CA SER A 14 -11.70 -2.28 -9.49
C SER A 14 -11.98 -3.73 -9.09
N GLU A 15 -11.27 -4.70 -9.66
CA GLU A 15 -11.46 -6.10 -9.32
C GLU A 15 -10.61 -6.53 -8.13
N SER A 16 -9.39 -6.04 -8.03
CA SER A 16 -8.44 -6.51 -7.02
C SER A 16 -8.47 -5.70 -5.73
N LEU A 17 -8.68 -4.38 -5.83
CA LEU A 17 -8.59 -3.52 -4.65
C LEU A 17 -9.60 -3.88 -3.55
N PRO A 18 -10.88 -4.17 -3.85
CA PRO A 18 -11.79 -4.60 -2.81
C PRO A 18 -11.33 -5.86 -2.08
N LYS A 19 -10.74 -6.80 -2.81
CA LYS A 19 -10.22 -8.03 -2.21
C LYS A 19 -9.05 -7.74 -1.28
N VAL A 20 -8.17 -6.83 -1.71
CA VAL A 20 -7.03 -6.40 -0.89
C VAL A 20 -7.53 -5.75 0.40
N LEU A 21 -8.51 -4.87 0.30
CA LEU A 21 -9.07 -4.21 1.47
C LEU A 21 -9.75 -5.20 2.41
N ASP A 22 -10.42 -6.20 1.87
CA ASP A 22 -11.03 -7.25 2.68
C ASP A 22 -9.96 -8.03 3.45
N GLU A 23 -8.86 -8.37 2.81
CA GLU A 23 -7.75 -9.08 3.45
C GLU A 23 -7.09 -8.23 4.55
N LEU A 24 -7.02 -6.92 4.33
CA LEU A 24 -6.37 -6.02 5.27
C LEU A 24 -7.24 -5.67 6.47
N ARG A 25 -8.52 -5.96 6.41
CA ARG A 25 -9.47 -5.52 7.42
C ARG A 25 -9.11 -5.98 8.84
N LYS A 26 -8.62 -7.19 8.96
CA LYS A 26 -8.26 -7.77 10.26
C LYS A 26 -6.98 -7.21 10.88
N TYR A 27 -6.19 -6.48 10.11
CA TYR A 27 -4.90 -5.98 10.60
C TYR A 27 -5.00 -4.63 11.28
N LYS A 28 -6.14 -3.96 11.17
CA LYS A 28 -6.39 -2.65 11.78
C LYS A 28 -5.30 -1.63 11.47
N VAL A 29 -4.77 -1.69 10.27
CA VAL A 29 -3.72 -0.79 9.81
C VAL A 29 -4.38 0.37 9.06
N LYS A 30 -3.80 1.55 9.19
CA LYS A 30 -4.29 2.70 8.46
C LYS A 30 -3.92 2.57 6.99
N LYS A 31 -4.86 2.88 6.13
CA LYS A 31 -4.69 2.77 4.69
C LYS A 31 -4.96 4.12 4.03
N LEU A 32 -4.13 4.43 3.06
CA LEU A 32 -4.23 5.66 2.30
C LEU A 32 -4.18 5.28 0.83
N ILE A 33 -5.31 5.41 0.15
CA ILE A 33 -5.44 5.01 -1.24
C ILE A 33 -5.22 6.23 -2.12
N ILE A 34 -4.31 6.12 -3.08
CA ILE A 34 -4.00 7.22 -3.99
C ILE A 34 -4.42 6.80 -5.39
N MET A 35 -5.25 7.59 -6.02
CA MET A 35 -5.79 7.23 -7.31
C MET A 35 -6.12 8.47 -8.14
N SER A 36 -6.34 8.26 -9.44
CA SER A 36 -6.77 9.31 -10.33
C SER A 36 -8.25 9.58 -10.15
N LYS A 37 -8.63 10.85 -10.19
CA LYS A 37 -10.02 11.25 -10.12
C LYS A 37 -10.84 10.72 -11.29
N SER A 38 -10.19 10.44 -12.42
CA SER A 38 -10.85 9.91 -13.61
C SER A 38 -11.13 8.41 -13.54
N ASP A 39 -10.51 7.70 -12.60
CA ASP A 39 -10.68 6.26 -12.45
C ASP A 39 -11.93 5.95 -11.62
N THR A 40 -13.09 6.20 -12.21
CA THR A 40 -14.36 6.07 -11.53
C THR A 40 -14.71 4.62 -11.17
N GLU A 41 -14.27 3.66 -11.98
CA GLU A 41 -14.54 2.25 -11.69
C GLU A 41 -13.87 1.79 -10.41
N THR A 42 -12.60 2.14 -10.24
CA THR A 42 -11.88 1.79 -9.02
C THR A 42 -12.51 2.50 -7.83
N PHE A 43 -12.83 3.78 -7.98
CA PHE A 43 -13.48 4.54 -6.91
C PHE A 43 -14.80 3.88 -6.49
N ASP A 44 -15.66 3.57 -7.47
CA ASP A 44 -16.96 2.98 -7.18
C ASP A 44 -16.84 1.62 -6.48
N SER A 45 -15.79 0.87 -6.79
CA SER A 45 -15.60 -0.45 -6.19
C SER A 45 -15.30 -0.40 -4.70
N ILE A 46 -14.81 0.73 -4.20
CA ILE A 46 -14.37 0.85 -2.80
C ILE A 46 -15.05 1.97 -2.02
N LYS A 47 -16.00 2.67 -2.63
CA LYS A 47 -16.62 3.84 -1.97
C LYS A 47 -17.30 3.50 -0.65
N ASP A 48 -17.76 2.27 -0.49
CA ASP A 48 -18.44 1.84 0.73
C ASP A 48 -17.48 1.29 1.79
N TYR A 49 -16.19 1.24 1.49
CA TYR A 49 -15.19 0.74 2.44
C TYR A 49 -14.76 1.77 3.47
N ASN A 50 -15.09 3.03 3.24
CA ASN A 50 -14.81 4.11 4.19
C ASN A 50 -13.31 4.35 4.42
N GLU A 51 -12.50 4.12 3.39
CA GLU A 51 -11.07 4.35 3.47
C GLU A 51 -10.72 5.77 3.07
N GLU A 52 -9.56 6.26 3.52
CA GLU A 52 -9.09 7.56 3.13
C GLU A 52 -8.54 7.50 1.71
N ILE A 53 -9.03 8.36 0.84
CA ILE A 53 -8.65 8.40 -0.57
C ILE A 53 -8.06 9.77 -0.89
N ILE A 54 -6.91 9.75 -1.56
CA ILE A 54 -6.29 10.95 -2.10
C ILE A 54 -6.38 10.86 -3.62
N PHE A 55 -6.97 11.87 -4.24
CA PHE A 55 -6.96 11.97 -5.70
C PHE A 55 -5.69 12.68 -6.11
N GLN A 56 -4.84 11.98 -6.85
CA GLN A 56 -3.54 12.53 -7.21
C GLN A 56 -3.71 13.75 -8.13
N SER A 57 -2.85 14.73 -7.93
CA SER A 57 -2.87 15.96 -8.72
C SER A 57 -2.06 15.83 -10.00
N ARG A 58 -1.08 14.95 -10.01
CA ARG A 58 -0.23 14.69 -11.17
C ARG A 58 -0.33 13.23 -11.59
N ARG A 59 -0.23 13.00 -12.88
CA ARG A 59 -0.31 11.65 -13.42
C ARG A 59 0.91 10.82 -13.07
N GLY A 60 0.71 9.51 -13.08
CA GLY A 60 1.79 8.54 -13.01
C GLY A 60 1.98 7.94 -11.64
N PHE A 61 2.55 6.75 -11.63
CA PHE A 61 2.77 5.97 -10.43
C PHE A 61 3.71 6.68 -9.45
N GLY A 62 4.79 7.26 -9.97
CA GLY A 62 5.75 7.97 -9.11
C GLY A 62 5.12 9.16 -8.41
N ASN A 63 4.29 9.91 -9.11
CA ASN A 63 3.60 11.04 -8.50
C ASN A 63 2.58 10.59 -7.47
N ALA A 64 1.88 9.48 -7.72
CA ALA A 64 0.97 8.92 -6.74
C ALA A 64 1.71 8.55 -5.45
N LEU A 65 2.87 7.91 -5.58
CA LEU A 65 3.69 7.56 -4.42
C LEU A 65 4.14 8.79 -3.64
N VAL A 66 4.64 9.80 -4.34
CA VAL A 66 5.10 11.03 -3.68
C VAL A 66 3.97 11.69 -2.91
N GLU A 67 2.80 11.84 -3.55
CA GLU A 67 1.66 12.46 -2.89
C GLU A 67 1.17 11.64 -1.70
N GLY A 68 1.17 10.32 -1.84
CA GLY A 68 0.78 9.44 -0.74
C GLY A 68 1.74 9.51 0.42
N ILE A 69 3.02 9.40 0.15
CA ILE A 69 4.05 9.41 1.19
C ILE A 69 4.04 10.75 1.93
N ASN A 70 3.88 11.85 1.20
CA ASN A 70 3.84 13.19 1.81
C ASN A 70 2.62 13.39 2.71
N SER A 71 1.60 12.55 2.57
CA SER A 71 0.38 12.64 3.38
C SER A 71 0.41 11.74 4.60
N VAL A 72 1.45 10.92 4.75
CA VAL A 72 1.57 10.02 5.90
C VAL A 72 1.91 10.79 7.15
N LYS A 73 1.20 10.48 8.24
CA LYS A 73 1.41 11.12 9.54
C LYS A 73 1.90 10.14 10.60
N SER A 74 1.93 8.87 10.29
CA SER A 74 2.41 7.87 11.22
C SER A 74 3.93 7.76 11.18
N LYS A 75 4.49 6.99 12.12
CA LYS A 75 5.93 6.82 12.23
C LYS A 75 6.54 6.13 11.02
N TYR A 76 5.81 5.16 10.46
CA TYR A 76 6.28 4.37 9.33
C TYR A 76 5.27 4.41 8.20
N PHE A 77 5.74 4.16 6.99
CA PHE A 77 4.84 3.91 5.87
C PHE A 77 5.29 2.66 5.11
N CYS A 78 4.34 2.04 4.46
CA CYS A 78 4.59 0.87 3.62
C CYS A 78 3.84 1.05 2.31
N VAL A 79 4.56 0.97 1.19
CA VAL A 79 3.92 0.98 -0.12
C VAL A 79 3.36 -0.41 -0.36
N PHE A 80 2.06 -0.48 -0.60
CA PHE A 80 1.35 -1.73 -0.72
C PHE A 80 0.57 -1.75 -2.03
N ASN A 81 0.82 -2.76 -2.86
CA ASN A 81 0.20 -2.82 -4.18
C ASN A 81 -1.28 -3.22 -4.11
N ALA A 82 -2.09 -2.56 -4.94
CA ALA A 82 -3.53 -2.80 -4.99
C ALA A 82 -3.91 -4.03 -5.81
N ASP A 83 -2.95 -4.72 -6.41
CA ASP A 83 -3.20 -5.84 -7.32
C ASP A 83 -3.24 -7.21 -6.63
N GLY A 84 -3.06 -7.24 -5.32
CA GLY A 84 -3.09 -8.48 -4.56
C GLY A 84 -1.78 -9.25 -4.57
N SER A 85 -0.72 -8.68 -5.14
CA SER A 85 0.57 -9.36 -5.21
C SER A 85 1.31 -9.45 -3.88
N PHE A 86 0.87 -8.71 -2.89
CA PHE A 86 1.52 -8.64 -1.59
C PHE A 86 0.71 -9.40 -0.53
N ASP A 87 1.40 -10.12 0.35
CA ASP A 87 0.72 -10.86 1.42
C ASP A 87 0.68 -10.03 2.70
N PRO A 88 -0.53 -9.67 3.16
CA PRO A 88 -0.65 -8.88 4.39
C PRO A 88 -0.09 -9.54 5.64
N LYS A 89 0.06 -10.86 5.63
CA LYS A 89 0.62 -11.58 6.78
C LYS A 89 2.03 -11.13 7.14
N ASP A 90 2.74 -10.56 6.17
CA ASP A 90 4.13 -10.16 6.37
C ASP A 90 4.26 -8.78 7.01
N LEU A 91 3.17 -8.07 7.23
CA LEU A 91 3.22 -6.74 7.83
C LEU A 91 3.82 -6.74 9.25
N HIS A 92 3.50 -7.75 10.04
CA HIS A 92 4.06 -7.85 11.40
C HIS A 92 5.57 -8.03 11.36
N HIS A 93 6.05 -8.85 10.44
CA HIS A 93 7.48 -9.07 10.28
C HIS A 93 8.19 -7.77 9.88
N LEU A 94 7.61 -7.05 8.93
CA LEU A 94 8.18 -5.78 8.46
C LEU A 94 8.24 -4.76 9.60
N LYS A 95 7.17 -4.69 10.40
CA LYS A 95 7.16 -3.79 11.54
C LYS A 95 8.23 -4.14 12.55
N ASN A 96 8.41 -5.43 12.81
CA ASN A 96 9.45 -5.88 13.73
C ASN A 96 10.86 -5.47 13.27
N GLU A 97 11.11 -5.56 11.96
CA GLU A 97 12.40 -5.14 11.42
C GLU A 97 12.61 -3.63 11.59
N LEU A 98 11.57 -2.84 11.39
CA LEU A 98 11.66 -1.40 11.60
C LEU A 98 11.89 -1.07 13.07
N ASP A 99 11.21 -1.76 13.97
CA ASP A 99 11.36 -1.54 15.41
C ASP A 99 12.76 -1.90 15.90
N LYS A 100 13.47 -2.75 15.16
CA LYS A 100 14.87 -3.09 15.46
C LYS A 100 15.85 -2.04 14.98
N GLY A 101 15.38 -0.97 14.35
CA GLY A 101 16.21 0.13 13.93
C GLY A 101 16.51 0.19 12.43
N SER A 102 15.91 -0.67 11.63
CA SER A 102 16.06 -0.60 10.18
C SER A 102 15.35 0.63 9.64
N ASP A 103 15.99 1.37 8.75
CA ASP A 103 15.36 2.52 8.09
C ASP A 103 14.54 2.08 6.88
N PHE A 104 15.01 1.06 6.18
CA PHE A 104 14.34 0.51 5.00
C PHE A 104 14.32 -1.00 5.07
N VAL A 105 13.22 -1.59 4.65
CA VAL A 105 13.09 -3.02 4.52
C VAL A 105 12.57 -3.32 3.11
N PHE A 106 13.31 -4.14 2.38
CA PHE A 106 12.89 -4.61 1.07
C PHE A 106 12.35 -6.02 1.23
N SER A 107 11.16 -6.24 0.71
CA SER A 107 10.44 -7.48 0.99
C SER A 107 10.03 -8.23 -0.26
N SER A 108 10.90 -8.28 -1.26
CA SER A 108 10.59 -9.00 -2.50
C SER A 108 10.20 -10.44 -2.23
N ARG A 109 10.79 -11.08 -1.23
CA ARG A 109 10.48 -12.45 -0.86
C ARG A 109 9.08 -12.63 -0.28
N TYR A 110 8.40 -11.53 0.05
CA TYR A 110 7.06 -11.59 0.62
C TYR A 110 5.97 -11.38 -0.42
N LEU A 111 6.34 -11.24 -1.68
CA LEU A 111 5.36 -11.13 -2.74
C LEU A 111 4.71 -12.50 -2.96
N LYS A 112 3.40 -12.49 -3.16
CA LYS A 112 2.67 -13.72 -3.49
C LYS A 112 3.17 -14.26 -4.82
N GLY A 113 3.47 -15.56 -4.85
CA GLY A 113 4.01 -16.17 -6.05
C GLY A 113 5.44 -15.78 -6.35
N ALA A 114 6.14 -15.18 -5.39
CA ALA A 114 7.53 -14.81 -5.55
C ALA A 114 8.36 -16.04 -5.87
N GLY A 115 9.33 -15.86 -6.71
CA GLY A 115 10.17 -16.90 -7.26
C GLY A 115 10.69 -16.46 -8.59
N SER A 116 10.15 -15.35 -9.07
CA SER A 116 10.64 -14.70 -10.27
C SER A 116 11.69 -13.68 -9.90
N GLU A 117 12.78 -13.71 -10.63
CA GLU A 117 13.84 -12.72 -10.45
C GLU A 117 13.40 -11.33 -10.88
N ASP A 118 12.34 -11.25 -11.67
CA ASP A 118 11.81 -10.01 -12.18
C ASP A 118 10.87 -9.32 -11.20
N ASP A 119 10.53 -9.96 -10.11
CA ASP A 119 9.71 -9.37 -9.07
C ASP A 119 10.54 -8.40 -8.25
N THR A 120 10.92 -7.33 -8.89
CA THR A 120 11.74 -6.31 -8.25
C THR A 120 10.91 -5.24 -7.58
N ILE A 121 9.59 -5.30 -7.71
CA ILE A 121 8.75 -4.37 -7.01
C ILE A 121 8.67 -4.81 -5.58
N LEU A 122 9.15 -3.98 -4.76
CA LEU A 122 9.37 -4.27 -3.37
C LEU A 122 8.40 -3.49 -2.55
N THR A 123 8.08 -4.04 -1.42
CA THR A 123 7.47 -3.22 -0.39
C THR A 123 8.55 -2.29 0.10
N TYR A 124 8.28 -1.03 -0.05
CA TYR A 124 9.19 0.01 0.35
C TYR A 124 8.67 0.59 1.66
N ILE A 125 9.47 0.49 2.70
CA ILE A 125 9.09 0.96 4.02
C ILE A 125 10.10 1.99 4.47
N GLY A 126 9.63 3.17 4.78
CA GLY A 126 10.46 4.25 5.23
C GLY A 126 10.10 4.73 6.63
N ASN A 127 11.05 5.35 7.25
CA ASN A 127 10.90 5.96 8.56
C ASN A 127 10.74 7.46 8.37
N PHE A 128 9.72 8.00 8.99
CA PHE A 128 9.45 9.45 8.98
C PHE A 128 9.98 10.10 10.23
#